data_3b0e29ff31fd4ea08912ec453d1fb33e
#
_entry.id   3b0e29ff31fd4ea08912ec453d1fb33e
#
_cell.length_a   1.000
_cell.length_b   1.000
_cell.length_c   1.000
_cell.angle_alpha   90.00
_cell.angle_beta   90.00
_cell.angle_gamma   90.00
#
_symmetry.space_group_name_H-M   'P 1'
#
loop_
_entity.id
_entity.type
_entity.pdbx_description
1 polymer ?
#
loop_
_entity_poly.entity_id
_entity_poly.type
_entity_poly.pdbx_seq_one_letter_code
_entity_poly.pdbx_strand_id
1 'polypeptide(L)'
;MKIGYIRVSTQEQNTMRQEVLMEQLGVDQIYIDRSSGKNANRPELKTMLEFVRKGDVVIVESISRFARNTKDLLELVEQLTAKGVEFISQKEAIDTSTPTGKFMLTIFGAVAELEREYILQRQREGIAIAKEAGKYKGRPPSVPPDFERVVHLWKEGVLTATEARKRLGVSKATFYRWATTP
;
A
#
# COMPACT_ATOMS: atom_id res chain seq x y z
N MET A 1 -17.00 -9.00 -24.81
CA MET A 1 -16.30 -7.85 -25.40
C MET A 1 -14.81 -7.95 -25.07
N LYS A 2 -13.95 -7.36 -25.92
CA LYS A 2 -12.52 -7.17 -25.62
C LYS A 2 -12.29 -5.75 -25.10
N ILE A 3 -11.71 -5.62 -23.93
CA ILE A 3 -11.55 -4.34 -23.23
C ILE A 3 -10.07 -4.12 -23.01
N GLY A 4 -9.55 -3.01 -23.51
CA GLY A 4 -8.15 -2.59 -23.37
C GLY A 4 -7.96 -1.69 -22.15
N TYR A 5 -6.87 -1.92 -21.40
CA TYR A 5 -6.43 -0.98 -20.40
C TYR A 5 -5.01 -0.48 -20.69
N ILE A 6 -4.87 0.83 -20.73
CA ILE A 6 -3.61 1.52 -21.02
C ILE A 6 -3.24 2.40 -19.82
N ARG A 7 -1.98 2.36 -19.41
CA ARG A 7 -1.44 3.27 -18.40
C ARG A 7 -0.13 3.89 -18.84
N VAL A 8 -0.05 5.22 -18.73
CA VAL A 8 1.17 6.00 -18.97
C VAL A 8 1.57 6.78 -17.73
N SER A 9 2.88 6.95 -17.51
CA SER A 9 3.42 7.53 -16.27
C SER A 9 3.38 9.06 -16.22
N THR A 10 3.27 9.73 -17.37
CA THR A 10 3.19 11.20 -17.49
C THR A 10 2.14 11.59 -18.53
N GLN A 11 1.61 12.82 -18.42
CA GLN A 11 0.65 13.36 -19.41
C GLN A 11 1.26 13.48 -20.81
N GLU A 12 2.59 13.60 -20.91
CA GLU A 12 3.32 13.79 -22.17
C GLU A 12 3.73 12.47 -22.84
N GLN A 13 3.61 11.32 -22.15
CA GLN A 13 3.90 10.04 -22.79
C GLN A 13 2.85 9.68 -23.83
N ASN A 14 3.32 9.44 -25.04
CA ASN A 14 2.49 9.07 -26.18
C ASN A 14 1.85 7.67 -25.96
N THR A 15 0.54 7.64 -25.87
CA THR A 15 -0.28 6.40 -25.77
C THR A 15 -0.42 5.68 -27.12
N MET A 16 -0.10 6.38 -28.22
CA MET A 16 -0.37 5.94 -29.59
C MET A 16 0.10 4.51 -29.88
N ARG A 17 1.29 4.11 -29.40
CA ARG A 17 1.80 2.75 -29.59
C ARG A 17 0.91 1.70 -28.95
N GLN A 18 0.41 1.97 -27.74
CA GLN A 18 -0.47 1.04 -27.03
C GLN A 18 -1.87 1.04 -27.67
N GLU A 19 -2.37 2.20 -28.10
CA GLU A 19 -3.66 2.30 -28.79
C GLU A 19 -3.66 1.53 -30.09
N VAL A 20 -2.63 1.67 -30.93
CA VAL A 20 -2.45 0.89 -32.16
C VAL A 20 -2.41 -0.62 -31.87
N LEU A 21 -1.72 -1.04 -30.79
CA LEU A 21 -1.72 -2.43 -30.38
C LEU A 21 -3.13 -2.91 -30.02
N MET A 22 -3.91 -2.11 -29.28
CA MET A 22 -5.28 -2.47 -28.91
C MET A 22 -6.20 -2.56 -30.13
N GLU A 23 -6.06 -1.67 -31.12
CA GLU A 23 -6.77 -1.73 -32.38
C GLU A 23 -6.45 -3.02 -33.17
N GLN A 24 -5.17 -3.38 -33.28
CA GLN A 24 -4.73 -4.62 -33.94
C GLN A 24 -5.29 -5.90 -33.27
N LEU A 25 -5.49 -5.85 -31.93
CA LEU A 25 -6.09 -6.94 -31.17
C LEU A 25 -7.63 -6.98 -31.25
N GLY A 26 -8.22 -5.99 -31.93
CA GLY A 26 -9.67 -5.87 -32.06
C GLY A 26 -10.36 -5.59 -30.74
N VAL A 27 -9.79 -4.66 -29.95
CA VAL A 27 -10.36 -4.21 -28.68
C VAL A 27 -11.57 -3.31 -28.97
N ASP A 28 -12.68 -3.58 -28.30
CA ASP A 28 -13.95 -2.86 -28.50
C ASP A 28 -13.98 -1.53 -27.72
N GLN A 29 -13.35 -1.49 -26.53
CA GLN A 29 -13.34 -0.31 -25.66
C GLN A 29 -12.00 -0.19 -24.92
N ILE A 30 -11.47 1.03 -24.80
CA ILE A 30 -10.18 1.31 -24.17
C ILE A 30 -10.38 2.25 -22.99
N TYR A 31 -9.75 1.93 -21.86
CA TYR A 31 -9.65 2.76 -20.65
C TYR A 31 -8.21 3.23 -20.48
N ILE A 32 -7.99 4.55 -20.27
CA ILE A 32 -6.65 5.13 -20.27
C ILE A 32 -6.41 5.92 -18.98
N ASP A 33 -5.53 5.44 -18.12
CA ASP A 33 -5.02 6.18 -16.96
C ASP A 33 -3.70 6.88 -17.27
N ARG A 34 -3.64 8.19 -16.99
CA ARG A 34 -2.44 9.02 -17.11
C ARG A 34 -1.90 9.32 -15.73
N SER A 35 -1.28 8.30 -15.10
CA SER A 35 -0.77 8.43 -13.73
C SER A 35 0.53 7.66 -13.52
N SER A 36 1.46 8.24 -12.74
CA SER A 36 2.70 7.55 -12.37
C SER A 36 2.38 6.29 -11.52
N GLY A 37 3.25 5.27 -11.62
CA GLY A 37 3.08 4.03 -10.85
C GLY A 37 3.04 4.22 -9.32
N LYS A 38 3.49 5.39 -8.81
CA LYS A 38 3.44 5.76 -7.39
C LYS A 38 2.08 6.36 -6.98
N ASN A 39 1.31 6.90 -7.92
CA ASN A 39 0.01 7.48 -7.60
C ASN A 39 -1.06 6.38 -7.52
N ALA A 40 -1.77 6.33 -6.37
CA ALA A 40 -2.81 5.34 -6.11
C ALA A 40 -4.06 5.54 -6.95
N ASN A 41 -4.26 6.75 -7.50
CA ASN A 41 -5.49 7.10 -8.19
C ASN A 41 -5.45 6.63 -9.64
N ARG A 42 -6.25 5.60 -9.95
CA ARG A 42 -6.47 5.03 -11.29
C ARG A 42 -7.98 4.98 -11.56
N PRO A 43 -8.60 6.14 -11.85
CA PRO A 43 -10.05 6.22 -12.01
C PRO A 43 -10.55 5.36 -13.17
N GLU A 44 -9.82 5.32 -14.28
CA GLU A 44 -10.21 4.54 -15.45
C GLU A 44 -10.11 3.03 -15.21
N LEU A 45 -9.08 2.57 -14.45
CA LEU A 45 -9.02 1.18 -14.03
C LEU A 45 -10.25 0.80 -13.17
N LYS A 46 -10.62 1.67 -12.24
CA LYS A 46 -11.77 1.44 -11.37
C LYS A 46 -13.06 1.39 -12.17
N THR A 47 -13.28 2.36 -13.08
CA THR A 47 -14.43 2.39 -13.98
C THR A 47 -14.48 1.15 -14.84
N MET A 48 -13.35 0.72 -15.40
CA MET A 48 -13.26 -0.52 -16.19
C MET A 48 -13.65 -1.74 -15.34
N LEU A 49 -13.10 -1.87 -14.12
CA LEU A 49 -13.44 -2.98 -13.24
C LEU A 49 -14.93 -3.01 -12.86
N GLU A 50 -15.59 -1.87 -12.74
CA GLU A 50 -17.04 -1.79 -12.52
C GLU A 50 -17.85 -2.17 -13.76
N PHE A 51 -17.35 -1.82 -14.94
CA PHE A 51 -18.02 -2.03 -16.23
C PHE A 51 -18.01 -3.49 -16.70
N VAL A 52 -16.88 -4.19 -16.55
CA VAL A 52 -16.67 -5.55 -17.11
C VAL A 52 -17.64 -6.58 -16.54
N ARG A 53 -18.06 -7.51 -17.39
CA ARG A 53 -19.07 -8.55 -17.09
C ARG A 53 -18.56 -9.92 -17.52
N LYS A 54 -19.24 -10.95 -17.06
CA LYS A 54 -18.95 -12.35 -17.43
C LYS A 54 -18.86 -12.53 -18.95
N GLY A 55 -17.77 -13.14 -19.39
CA GLY A 55 -17.48 -13.40 -20.80
C GLY A 55 -16.72 -12.28 -21.50
N ASP A 56 -16.43 -11.17 -20.81
CA ASP A 56 -15.51 -10.15 -21.31
C ASP A 56 -14.03 -10.58 -21.13
N VAL A 57 -13.15 -9.95 -21.92
CA VAL A 57 -11.70 -10.18 -21.87
C VAL A 57 -11.00 -8.86 -21.69
N VAL A 58 -10.23 -8.73 -20.60
CA VAL A 58 -9.38 -7.55 -20.36
C VAL A 58 -8.00 -7.79 -20.93
N ILE A 59 -7.54 -6.91 -21.82
CA ILE A 59 -6.27 -7.00 -22.53
C ILE A 59 -5.37 -5.83 -22.14
N VAL A 60 -4.10 -6.13 -21.82
CA VAL A 60 -3.07 -5.14 -21.51
C VAL A 60 -1.79 -5.41 -22.32
N GLU A 61 -1.00 -4.35 -22.57
CA GLU A 61 0.31 -4.49 -23.21
C GLU A 61 1.26 -5.31 -22.33
N SER A 62 1.30 -5.00 -21.01
CA SER A 62 2.14 -5.69 -20.05
C SER A 62 1.58 -5.60 -18.64
N ILE A 63 1.99 -6.54 -17.78
CA ILE A 63 1.65 -6.56 -16.35
C ILE A 63 2.03 -5.25 -15.68
N SER A 64 3.19 -4.70 -16.01
CA SER A 64 3.67 -3.44 -15.41
C SER A 64 2.79 -2.22 -15.70
N ARG A 65 1.93 -2.30 -16.73
CA ARG A 65 0.91 -1.28 -17.03
C ARG A 65 -0.37 -1.51 -16.24
N PHE A 66 -0.70 -2.76 -15.94
CA PHE A 66 -1.90 -3.15 -15.23
C PHE A 66 -1.75 -3.06 -13.71
N ALA A 67 -0.67 -3.62 -13.18
CA ALA A 67 -0.41 -3.71 -11.75
C ALA A 67 0.85 -2.94 -11.34
N ARG A 68 0.96 -2.59 -10.06
CA ARG A 68 2.12 -1.91 -9.46
C ARG A 68 3.15 -2.88 -8.90
N ASN A 69 2.68 -4.00 -8.43
CA ASN A 69 3.46 -5.10 -7.86
C ASN A 69 2.69 -6.39 -8.02
N THR A 70 3.29 -7.50 -7.66
CA THR A 70 2.71 -8.83 -7.81
C THR A 70 1.42 -9.00 -7.00
N LYS A 71 1.34 -8.44 -5.81
CA LYS A 71 0.14 -8.49 -4.98
C LYS A 71 -1.05 -7.76 -5.66
N ASP A 72 -0.82 -6.54 -6.14
CA ASP A 72 -1.82 -5.74 -6.88
C ASP A 72 -2.29 -6.48 -8.13
N LEU A 73 -1.38 -7.19 -8.85
CA LEU A 73 -1.75 -8.04 -9.99
C LEU A 73 -2.71 -9.14 -9.59
N LEU A 74 -2.37 -9.89 -8.56
CA LEU A 74 -3.17 -11.03 -8.11
C LEU A 74 -4.56 -10.59 -7.64
N GLU A 75 -4.64 -9.50 -6.86
CA GLU A 75 -5.91 -8.93 -6.40
C GLU A 75 -6.80 -8.48 -7.56
N LEU A 76 -6.20 -7.83 -8.59
CA LEU A 76 -6.94 -7.38 -9.78
C LEU A 76 -7.43 -8.56 -10.62
N VAL A 77 -6.57 -9.56 -10.86
CA VAL A 77 -6.94 -10.75 -11.64
C VAL A 77 -7.98 -11.59 -10.90
N GLU A 78 -7.89 -11.70 -9.58
CA GLU A 78 -8.90 -12.36 -8.75
C GLU A 78 -10.28 -11.69 -8.88
N GLN A 79 -10.33 -10.35 -8.84
CA GLN A 79 -11.56 -9.57 -9.05
C GLN A 79 -12.16 -9.83 -10.45
N LEU A 80 -11.33 -9.88 -11.49
CA LEU A 80 -11.78 -10.21 -12.85
C LEU A 80 -12.32 -11.64 -12.92
N THR A 81 -11.59 -12.60 -12.38
CA THR A 81 -11.96 -14.02 -12.37
C THR A 81 -13.29 -14.24 -11.61
N ALA A 82 -13.47 -13.58 -10.46
CA ALA A 82 -14.71 -13.65 -9.68
C ALA A 82 -15.93 -13.15 -10.47
N LYS A 83 -15.73 -12.22 -11.41
CA LYS A 83 -16.76 -11.76 -12.35
C LYS A 83 -16.90 -12.63 -13.60
N GLY A 84 -16.06 -13.67 -13.77
CA GLY A 84 -16.00 -14.49 -14.97
C GLY A 84 -15.42 -13.76 -16.19
N VAL A 85 -14.50 -12.81 -15.95
CA VAL A 85 -13.77 -12.03 -16.94
C VAL A 85 -12.37 -12.61 -17.09
N GLU A 86 -11.92 -12.78 -18.33
CA GLU A 86 -10.58 -13.26 -18.64
C GLU A 86 -9.57 -12.11 -18.71
N PHE A 87 -8.30 -12.40 -18.41
CA PHE A 87 -7.22 -11.43 -18.45
C PHE A 87 -6.10 -11.90 -19.39
N ILE A 88 -5.65 -11.01 -20.27
CA ILE A 88 -4.55 -11.26 -21.20
C ILE A 88 -3.49 -10.18 -21.09
N SER A 89 -2.23 -10.58 -20.85
CA SER A 89 -1.06 -9.72 -20.95
C SER A 89 -0.21 -10.12 -22.15
N GLN A 90 -0.06 -9.21 -23.10
CA GLN A 90 0.56 -9.51 -24.41
C GLN A 90 2.07 -9.78 -24.26
N LYS A 91 2.78 -8.92 -23.54
CA LYS A 91 4.23 -9.01 -23.42
C LYS A 91 4.70 -10.25 -22.66
N GLU A 92 4.01 -10.63 -21.60
CA GLU A 92 4.33 -11.80 -20.78
C GLU A 92 3.64 -13.08 -21.31
N ALA A 93 2.84 -12.98 -22.37
CA ALA A 93 2.08 -14.09 -22.96
C ALA A 93 1.22 -14.84 -21.91
N ILE A 94 0.60 -14.10 -21.00
CA ILE A 94 -0.30 -14.65 -19.99
C ILE A 94 -1.73 -14.52 -20.48
N ASP A 95 -2.45 -15.64 -20.45
CA ASP A 95 -3.86 -15.72 -20.80
C ASP A 95 -4.57 -16.61 -19.78
N THR A 96 -5.43 -15.99 -18.98
CA THR A 96 -6.15 -16.69 -17.88
C THR A 96 -7.25 -17.63 -18.37
N SER A 97 -7.59 -17.61 -19.65
CA SER A 97 -8.48 -18.63 -20.25
C SER A 97 -7.78 -19.99 -20.36
N THR A 98 -6.45 -19.99 -20.42
CA THR A 98 -5.63 -21.19 -20.60
C THR A 98 -5.14 -21.77 -19.26
N PRO A 99 -4.97 -23.11 -19.16
CA PRO A 99 -4.36 -23.74 -18.00
C PRO A 99 -2.96 -23.20 -17.69
N THR A 100 -2.15 -22.94 -18.72
CA THR A 100 -0.79 -22.40 -18.60
C THR A 100 -0.81 -20.99 -18.00
N GLY A 101 -1.71 -20.11 -18.46
CA GLY A 101 -1.83 -18.76 -17.90
C GLY A 101 -2.25 -18.76 -16.43
N LYS A 102 -3.19 -19.64 -16.05
CA LYS A 102 -3.57 -19.84 -14.63
C LYS A 102 -2.41 -20.34 -13.80
N PHE A 103 -1.64 -21.29 -14.32
CA PHE A 103 -0.44 -21.80 -13.65
C PHE A 103 0.60 -20.71 -13.44
N MET A 104 0.86 -19.87 -14.44
CA MET A 104 1.77 -18.72 -14.32
C MET A 104 1.36 -17.75 -13.21
N LEU A 105 0.05 -17.45 -13.09
CA LEU A 105 -0.45 -16.62 -11.99
C LEU A 105 -0.22 -17.28 -10.61
N THR A 106 -0.36 -18.60 -10.53
CA THR A 106 -0.06 -19.34 -9.29
C THR A 106 1.42 -19.21 -8.91
N ILE A 107 2.34 -19.28 -9.88
CA ILE A 107 3.77 -19.05 -9.66
C ILE A 107 4.01 -17.61 -9.15
N PHE A 108 3.41 -16.60 -9.78
CA PHE A 108 3.53 -15.22 -9.30
C PHE A 108 3.02 -15.07 -7.87
N GLY A 109 1.95 -15.74 -7.51
CA GLY A 109 1.43 -15.78 -6.14
C GLY A 109 2.45 -16.36 -5.15
N ALA A 110 3.03 -17.50 -5.48
CA ALA A 110 4.04 -18.14 -4.64
C ALA A 110 5.31 -17.27 -4.48
N VAL A 111 5.77 -16.63 -5.57
CA VAL A 111 6.91 -15.70 -5.52
C VAL A 111 6.60 -14.49 -4.64
N ALA A 112 5.41 -13.90 -4.76
CA ALA A 112 5.00 -12.77 -3.93
C ALA A 112 4.96 -13.10 -2.44
N GLU A 113 4.48 -14.30 -2.08
CA GLU A 113 4.46 -14.76 -0.69
C GLU A 113 5.88 -14.99 -0.16
N LEU A 114 6.76 -15.60 -0.95
CA LEU A 114 8.16 -15.79 -0.60
C LEU A 114 8.89 -14.45 -0.38
N GLU A 115 8.69 -13.47 -1.26
CA GLU A 115 9.24 -12.13 -1.08
C GLU A 115 8.76 -11.48 0.23
N ARG A 116 7.48 -11.63 0.56
CA ARG A 116 6.91 -11.14 1.80
C ARG A 116 7.54 -11.79 3.03
N GLU A 117 7.72 -13.11 3.01
CA GLU A 117 8.37 -13.84 4.10
C GLU A 117 9.81 -13.36 4.32
N TYR A 118 10.59 -13.16 3.26
CA TYR A 118 11.94 -12.62 3.36
C TYR A 118 11.98 -11.18 3.91
N ILE A 119 11.01 -10.34 3.56
CA ILE A 119 10.91 -8.98 4.12
C ILE A 119 10.63 -9.05 5.63
N LEU A 120 9.68 -9.89 6.06
CA LEU A 120 9.33 -10.07 7.46
C LEU A 120 10.49 -10.65 8.27
N GLN A 121 11.22 -11.60 7.72
CA GLN A 121 12.41 -12.18 8.36
C GLN A 121 13.47 -11.10 8.57
N ARG A 122 13.87 -10.37 7.53
CA ARG A 122 14.85 -9.26 7.65
C ARG A 122 14.39 -8.20 8.64
N GLN A 123 13.11 -7.89 8.70
CA GLN A 123 12.55 -6.94 9.67
C GLN A 123 12.69 -7.46 11.11
N ARG A 124 12.40 -8.76 11.36
CA ARG A 124 12.57 -9.37 12.70
C ARG A 124 14.03 -9.34 13.14
N GLU A 125 14.95 -9.70 12.25
CA GLU A 125 16.39 -9.66 12.50
C GLU A 125 16.86 -8.22 12.82
N GLY A 126 16.43 -7.23 12.02
CA GLY A 126 16.76 -5.83 12.25
C GLY A 126 16.20 -5.30 13.59
N ILE A 127 14.98 -5.70 13.98
CA ILE A 127 14.39 -5.36 15.28
C ILE A 127 15.19 -6.00 16.43
N ALA A 128 15.62 -7.27 16.29
CA ALA A 128 16.42 -7.96 17.31
C ALA A 128 17.75 -7.21 17.55
N ILE A 129 18.49 -6.90 16.50
CA ILE A 129 19.74 -6.14 16.54
C ILE A 129 19.52 -4.75 17.16
N ALA A 130 18.45 -4.05 16.79
CA ALA A 130 18.13 -2.73 17.31
C ALA A 130 17.76 -2.76 18.81
N LYS A 131 17.11 -3.84 19.27
CA LYS A 131 16.82 -4.06 20.71
C LYS A 131 18.10 -4.30 21.51
N GLU A 132 18.98 -5.18 21.03
CA GLU A 132 20.28 -5.46 21.66
C GLU A 132 21.15 -4.20 21.73
N ALA A 133 21.13 -3.38 20.66
CA ALA A 133 21.83 -2.09 20.62
C ALA A 133 21.16 -0.99 21.46
N GLY A 134 20.09 -1.28 22.22
CA GLY A 134 19.37 -0.30 23.05
C GLY A 134 18.68 0.84 22.30
N LYS A 135 18.51 0.70 20.96
CA LYS A 135 17.88 1.73 20.11
C LYS A 135 16.36 1.78 20.28
N TYR A 136 15.75 0.76 20.85
CA TYR A 136 14.30 0.65 21.04
C TYR A 136 13.90 1.30 22.36
N LYS A 137 13.71 2.62 22.36
CA LYS A 137 13.36 3.40 23.56
C LYS A 137 11.85 3.47 23.85
N GLY A 138 11.02 2.79 23.07
CA GLY A 138 9.58 2.88 23.16
C GLY A 138 9.01 4.22 22.67
N ARG A 139 7.73 4.45 22.97
CA ARG A 139 7.07 5.72 22.63
C ARG A 139 7.59 6.81 23.56
N PRO A 140 8.06 7.96 23.04
CA PRO A 140 8.41 9.10 23.88
C PRO A 140 7.24 9.51 24.80
N PRO A 141 7.51 9.87 26.07
CA PRO A 141 6.46 10.38 26.94
C PRO A 141 5.80 11.62 26.34
N SER A 142 4.48 11.65 26.30
CA SER A 142 3.72 12.85 25.90
C SER A 142 3.60 13.76 27.12
N VAL A 143 4.61 14.63 27.30
CA VAL A 143 4.62 15.59 28.42
C VAL A 143 3.67 16.75 28.08
N PRO A 144 2.75 17.13 28.99
CA PRO A 144 1.86 18.25 28.77
C PRO A 144 2.62 19.57 28.58
N PRO A 145 2.14 20.51 27.74
CA PRO A 145 2.84 21.77 27.44
C PRO A 145 3.15 22.62 28.70
N ASP A 146 2.27 22.59 29.69
CA ASP A 146 2.41 23.34 30.93
C ASP A 146 3.22 22.63 32.04
N PHE A 147 3.85 21.50 31.73
CA PHE A 147 4.48 20.63 32.72
C PHE A 147 5.55 21.36 33.50
N GLU A 148 6.49 22.02 32.85
CA GLU A 148 7.61 22.73 33.50
C GLU A 148 7.12 23.84 34.45
N ARG A 149 6.13 24.61 34.00
CA ARG A 149 5.52 25.69 34.82
C ARG A 149 4.83 25.14 36.06
N VAL A 150 4.07 24.05 35.91
CA VAL A 150 3.34 23.42 37.03
C VAL A 150 4.31 22.78 38.03
N VAL A 151 5.38 22.16 37.56
CA VAL A 151 6.44 21.59 38.41
C VAL A 151 7.20 22.69 39.15
N HIS A 152 7.45 23.85 38.52
CA HIS A 152 8.07 24.99 39.19
C HIS A 152 7.20 25.49 40.36
N LEU A 153 5.91 25.74 40.14
CA LEU A 153 4.95 26.15 41.17
C LEU A 153 4.84 25.15 42.33
N TRP A 154 4.93 23.85 42.00
CA TRP A 154 4.97 22.81 43.04
C TRP A 154 6.28 22.87 43.88
N LYS A 155 7.43 23.05 43.26
CA LYS A 155 8.73 23.16 43.93
C LYS A 155 8.81 24.42 44.83
N GLU A 156 8.16 25.50 44.44
CA GLU A 156 8.04 26.74 45.23
C GLU A 156 6.99 26.65 46.35
N GLY A 157 6.28 25.52 46.49
CA GLY A 157 5.26 25.34 47.51
C GLY A 157 3.94 26.06 47.26
N VAL A 158 3.76 26.68 46.07
CA VAL A 158 2.52 27.37 45.65
C VAL A 158 1.41 26.37 45.33
N LEU A 159 1.75 25.18 44.83
CA LEU A 159 0.83 24.10 44.56
C LEU A 159 1.21 22.86 45.35
N THR A 160 0.21 22.15 45.85
CA THR A 160 0.41 20.79 46.37
C THR A 160 0.65 19.80 45.23
N ALA A 161 1.33 18.68 45.49
CA ALA A 161 1.52 17.64 44.50
C ALA A 161 0.17 17.08 43.91
N THR A 162 -0.88 17.12 44.72
CA THR A 162 -2.21 16.68 44.32
C THR A 162 -2.84 17.64 43.32
N GLU A 163 -2.70 18.94 43.55
CA GLU A 163 -3.20 19.98 42.64
C GLU A 163 -2.40 20.00 41.34
N ALA A 164 -1.07 19.91 41.41
CA ALA A 164 -0.18 19.88 40.25
C ALA A 164 -0.49 18.73 39.32
N ARG A 165 -0.62 17.50 39.83
CA ARG A 165 -0.94 16.33 39.03
C ARG A 165 -2.37 16.38 38.41
N LYS A 166 -3.35 16.94 39.16
CA LYS A 166 -4.71 17.14 38.70
C LYS A 166 -4.76 18.11 37.53
N ARG A 167 -3.99 19.21 37.65
CA ARG A 167 -3.88 20.24 36.60
C ARG A 167 -3.24 19.70 35.31
N LEU A 168 -2.25 18.79 35.43
CA LEU A 168 -1.57 18.14 34.31
C LEU A 168 -2.32 16.92 33.77
N GLY A 169 -3.36 16.45 34.43
CA GLY A 169 -4.11 15.24 34.04
C GLY A 169 -3.29 13.95 34.14
N VAL A 170 -2.26 13.90 35.02
CA VAL A 170 -1.36 12.75 35.13
C VAL A 170 -1.51 11.99 36.46
N SER A 171 -1.15 10.69 36.44
CA SER A 171 -1.13 9.87 37.64
C SER A 171 -0.03 10.32 38.60
N LYS A 172 -0.16 9.96 39.90
CA LYS A 172 0.84 10.24 40.92
C LYS A 172 2.24 9.70 40.52
N ALA A 173 2.31 8.46 40.08
CA ALA A 173 3.56 7.83 39.67
C ALA A 173 4.19 8.52 38.46
N THR A 174 3.40 8.93 37.47
CA THR A 174 3.86 9.65 36.27
C THR A 174 4.38 11.03 36.65
N PHE A 175 3.68 11.79 37.52
CA PHE A 175 4.08 13.10 37.97
C PHE A 175 5.48 13.07 38.64
N TYR A 176 5.65 12.24 39.64
CA TYR A 176 6.94 12.14 40.32
C TYR A 176 8.08 11.66 39.44
N ARG A 177 7.81 10.63 38.61
CA ARG A 177 8.81 10.14 37.64
C ARG A 177 9.33 11.25 36.74
N TRP A 178 8.46 12.10 36.22
CA TRP A 178 8.83 13.17 35.30
C TRP A 178 9.43 14.38 36.04
N ALA A 179 8.94 14.70 37.23
CA ALA A 179 9.43 15.85 38.03
C ALA A 179 10.80 15.60 38.67
N THR A 180 11.24 14.33 38.81
CA THR A 180 12.52 13.93 39.38
C THR A 180 13.55 13.46 38.35
N THR A 181 13.15 13.29 37.09
CA THR A 181 14.08 12.98 35.99
C THR A 181 14.78 14.32 35.60
N PRO A 182 16.12 14.41 35.65
CA PRO A 182 16.87 15.60 35.25
C PRO A 182 16.75 15.89 33.76
#